data_02683ec60241dcfad423df7663ee5f8b
#
_entry.id   02683ec60241dcfad423df7663ee5f8b
#
_cell.length_a   1.000
_cell.length_b   1.000
_cell.length_c   1.000
_cell.angle_alpha   90.00
_cell.angle_beta   90.00
_cell.angle_gamma   90.00
#
_symmetry.space_group_name_H-M   'P 1'
#
loop_
_entity.id
_entity.type
_entity.pdbx_description
1 polymer ?
#
loop_
_entity_poly.entity_id
_entity_poly.type
_entity_poly.pdbx_seq_one_letter_code
_entity_poly.pdbx_strand_id
1 'polypeptide(L)'
;MVKDLVANSPFIDIGFTQSGAKLNNSKSEAIFDYYKLESNTLEFQIDRDFTDYRITPYFSEDQIKDLKIEYFQFDSLSYFQISQFLNQNTFNSIEIVKSDISVFLELPESYEIYLSALSKKNRHELKRKKRIFNDKFGDISFEKSKNSDIFDEFVRLHKKSTGAKGKYMTETVEDFYRSLIEQENWYIYYINYKDSMISSAFVYESEIVDYLYNSCRDHSLEEFNTGTYLNDQLLQNSINNKKRYFDYLKGDEKYKFNFGGQVHQLYDLKIKV
;
A
#
# COMPACT_ATOMS: atom_id res chain seq x y z
N MET A 1 -9.33 -11.44 9.53
CA MET A 1 -9.05 -10.94 8.16
C MET A 1 -8.74 -9.45 8.16
N VAL A 2 -9.73 -8.53 8.13
CA VAL A 2 -9.47 -7.06 8.10
C VAL A 2 -8.57 -6.59 9.25
N LYS A 3 -8.80 -7.10 10.48
CA LYS A 3 -7.94 -6.81 11.63
C LYS A 3 -6.49 -7.21 11.37
N ASP A 4 -6.25 -8.33 10.70
CA ASP A 4 -4.89 -8.79 10.41
C ASP A 4 -4.21 -7.89 9.37
N LEU A 5 -4.95 -7.43 8.33
CA LEU A 5 -4.43 -6.48 7.33
C LEU A 5 -4.04 -5.15 7.96
N VAL A 6 -4.86 -4.62 8.87
CA VAL A 6 -4.57 -3.38 9.59
C VAL A 6 -3.39 -3.55 10.53
N ALA A 7 -3.40 -4.60 11.37
CA ALA A 7 -2.41 -4.80 12.43
C ALA A 7 -1.01 -5.16 11.93
N ASN A 8 -0.87 -5.55 10.66
CA ASN A 8 0.42 -5.88 10.05
C ASN A 8 0.86 -4.86 9.00
N SER A 9 0.08 -3.79 8.78
CA SER A 9 0.36 -2.81 7.74
C SER A 9 1.56 -1.93 8.09
N PRO A 10 2.31 -1.42 7.09
CA PRO A 10 3.40 -0.49 7.32
C PRO A 10 2.93 0.83 7.95
N PHE A 11 1.66 1.18 7.78
CA PHE A 11 1.09 2.47 8.20
C PHE A 11 0.94 2.61 9.72
N ILE A 12 1.10 1.52 10.47
CA ILE A 12 1.14 1.53 11.93
C ILE A 12 2.57 1.58 12.48
N ASP A 13 3.57 1.45 11.61
CA ASP A 13 4.97 1.49 11.99
C ASP A 13 5.43 2.94 12.25
N ILE A 14 6.14 3.14 13.37
CA ILE A 14 6.62 4.48 13.74
C ILE A 14 7.65 5.01 12.73
N GLY A 15 8.46 4.14 12.14
CA GLY A 15 9.44 4.50 11.13
C GLY A 15 8.78 5.01 9.85
N PHE A 16 7.68 4.38 9.42
CA PHE A 16 6.86 4.87 8.30
C PHE A 16 6.32 6.27 8.60
N THR A 17 5.76 6.45 9.79
CA THR A 17 5.14 7.71 10.19
C THR A 17 6.15 8.85 10.29
N GLN A 18 7.32 8.59 10.89
CA GLN A 18 8.40 9.57 10.99
C GLN A 18 8.98 9.95 9.62
N SER A 19 9.06 8.99 8.69
CA SER A 19 9.47 9.26 7.31
C SER A 19 8.41 10.08 6.57
N GLY A 20 7.13 9.74 6.73
CA GLY A 20 6.00 10.44 6.12
C GLY A 20 5.78 11.84 6.66
N ALA A 21 6.12 12.12 7.91
CA ALA A 21 6.04 13.47 8.49
C ALA A 21 6.88 14.49 7.72
N LYS A 22 7.96 14.05 7.08
CA LYS A 22 8.82 14.89 6.24
C LYS A 22 8.19 15.28 4.89
N LEU A 23 7.16 14.55 4.43
CA LEU A 23 6.44 14.89 3.21
C LEU A 23 5.61 16.18 3.35
N ASN A 24 5.17 16.47 4.56
CA ASN A 24 4.36 17.64 4.84
C ASN A 24 5.23 18.78 5.36
N ASN A 25 5.50 19.78 4.52
CA ASN A 25 6.11 21.05 4.92
C ASN A 25 5.20 21.90 5.84
N SER A 26 4.22 21.30 6.52
CA SER A 26 3.26 22.02 7.33
C SER A 26 3.89 22.48 8.65
N LYS A 27 3.69 23.76 8.99
CA LYS A 27 4.04 24.38 10.28
C LYS A 27 3.09 23.96 11.43
N SER A 28 2.27 22.91 11.24
CA SER A 28 1.37 22.41 12.28
C SER A 28 2.18 21.72 13.37
N GLU A 29 1.87 22.02 14.64
CA GLU A 29 2.45 21.29 15.76
C GLU A 29 2.04 19.81 15.67
N ALA A 30 3.03 18.93 15.48
CA ALA A 30 2.82 17.50 15.54
C ALA A 30 2.42 17.12 16.98
N ILE A 31 1.19 16.63 17.13
CA ILE A 31 0.75 16.04 18.38
C ILE A 31 0.92 14.54 18.25
N PHE A 32 1.95 14.00 18.84
CA PHE A 32 2.41 12.64 18.58
C PHE A 32 2.87 12.42 17.12
N ASP A 33 3.55 11.34 16.84
CA ASP A 33 4.13 11.06 15.51
C ASP A 33 3.09 10.86 14.37
N TYR A 34 1.81 10.66 14.72
CA TYR A 34 0.74 10.29 13.78
C TYR A 34 -0.26 11.40 13.46
N TYR A 35 -0.36 12.43 14.30
CA TYR A 35 -1.46 13.39 14.25
C TYR A 35 -0.96 14.82 14.24
N LYS A 36 -1.74 15.71 13.63
CA LYS A 36 -1.60 17.17 13.74
C LYS A 36 -2.89 17.77 14.30
N LEU A 37 -2.75 18.84 15.04
CA LEU A 37 -3.86 19.66 15.49
C LEU A 37 -3.84 20.99 14.74
N GLU A 38 -4.93 21.28 14.02
CA GLU A 38 -5.09 22.54 13.29
C GLU A 38 -6.50 23.07 13.51
N SER A 39 -6.63 24.32 13.95
CA SER A 39 -7.93 24.97 14.22
C SER A 39 -8.89 24.09 15.06
N ASN A 40 -8.40 23.53 16.18
CA ASN A 40 -9.13 22.60 17.06
C ASN A 40 -9.60 21.28 16.42
N THR A 41 -9.11 20.96 15.22
CA THR A 41 -9.37 19.70 14.52
C THR A 41 -8.15 18.80 14.60
N LEU A 42 -8.33 17.58 15.09
CA LEU A 42 -7.29 16.55 15.07
C LEU A 42 -7.40 15.72 13.79
N GLU A 43 -6.32 15.67 13.04
CA GLU A 43 -6.20 14.97 11.78
C GLU A 43 -4.96 14.08 11.73
N PHE A 44 -4.88 13.18 10.75
CA PHE A 44 -3.64 12.48 10.47
C PHE A 44 -2.58 13.42 9.86
N GLN A 45 -1.33 13.24 10.27
CA GLN A 45 -0.22 14.08 9.81
C GLN A 45 0.18 13.78 8.36
N ILE A 46 0.18 12.52 7.96
CA ILE A 46 0.55 12.08 6.61
C ILE A 46 -0.67 12.17 5.70
N ASP A 47 -0.49 12.66 4.48
CA ASP A 47 -1.55 12.73 3.48
C ASP A 47 -2.12 11.34 3.15
N ARG A 48 -3.42 11.30 2.83
CA ARG A 48 -4.17 10.10 2.49
C ARG A 48 -3.62 9.36 1.27
N ASP A 49 -2.92 10.06 0.38
CA ASP A 49 -2.35 9.46 -0.84
C ASP A 49 -1.16 8.54 -0.57
N PHE A 50 -0.59 8.62 0.65
CA PHE A 50 0.56 7.79 1.06
C PHE A 50 0.19 6.68 2.04
N THR A 51 -1.03 6.64 2.52
CA THR A 51 -1.43 5.72 3.60
C THR A 51 -2.77 5.05 3.36
N ASP A 52 -2.86 3.79 3.80
CA ASP A 52 -4.11 3.05 3.97
C ASP A 52 -4.21 2.65 5.45
N TYR A 53 -5.33 2.06 5.89
CA TYR A 53 -5.46 1.42 7.20
C TYR A 53 -4.94 2.24 8.39
N ARG A 54 -5.29 3.50 8.46
CA ARG A 54 -4.84 4.39 9.53
C ARG A 54 -5.33 3.94 10.91
N ILE A 55 -4.59 4.29 11.97
CA ILE A 55 -4.96 3.96 13.34
C ILE A 55 -5.65 5.15 13.98
N THR A 56 -6.82 4.91 14.56
CA THR A 56 -7.49 5.91 15.39
C THR A 56 -6.77 6.05 16.74
N PRO A 57 -6.65 7.29 17.26
CA PRO A 57 -6.01 7.53 18.54
C PRO A 57 -6.87 7.05 19.70
N TYR A 58 -6.22 6.90 20.85
CA TYR A 58 -6.91 6.84 22.12
C TYR A 58 -6.65 8.16 22.86
N PHE A 59 -7.69 8.90 23.19
CA PHE A 59 -7.61 10.09 24.03
C PHE A 59 -8.59 9.98 25.20
N SER A 60 -8.12 10.29 26.40
CA SER A 60 -9.02 10.51 27.54
C SER A 60 -9.79 11.82 27.37
N GLU A 61 -10.91 11.97 28.06
CA GLU A 61 -11.68 13.20 28.06
C GLU A 61 -10.84 14.42 28.52
N ASP A 62 -9.94 14.20 29.48
CA ASP A 62 -9.06 15.27 29.96
C ASP A 62 -8.06 15.70 28.89
N GLN A 63 -7.45 14.75 28.17
CA GLN A 63 -6.56 15.06 27.04
C GLN A 63 -7.28 15.81 25.90
N ILE A 64 -8.52 15.43 25.60
CA ILE A 64 -9.35 16.14 24.61
C ILE A 64 -9.58 17.58 25.02
N LYS A 65 -9.88 17.84 26.33
CA LYS A 65 -10.08 19.17 26.88
C LYS A 65 -8.80 19.99 26.91
N ASP A 66 -7.69 19.41 27.39
CA ASP A 66 -6.40 20.09 27.52
C ASP A 66 -5.86 20.52 26.15
N LEU A 67 -6.01 19.67 25.13
CA LEU A 67 -5.63 19.94 23.75
C LEU A 67 -6.65 20.80 23.00
N LYS A 68 -7.81 21.09 23.61
CA LYS A 68 -8.91 21.88 23.01
C LYS A 68 -9.38 21.28 21.69
N ILE A 69 -9.47 19.94 21.62
CA ILE A 69 -9.98 19.25 20.43
C ILE A 69 -11.51 19.42 20.40
N GLU A 70 -12.00 20.02 19.33
CA GLU A 70 -13.43 20.16 19.07
C GLU A 70 -13.91 19.19 17.98
N TYR A 71 -13.01 18.82 17.07
CA TYR A 71 -13.32 17.94 15.94
C TYR A 71 -12.24 16.88 15.77
N PHE A 72 -12.67 15.69 15.36
CA PHE A 72 -11.81 14.67 14.76
C PHE A 72 -12.15 14.53 13.29
N GLN A 73 -11.14 14.54 12.42
CA GLN A 73 -11.29 14.29 11.00
C GLN A 73 -10.27 13.24 10.57
N PHE A 74 -10.75 12.03 10.36
CA PHE A 74 -9.92 10.90 10.01
C PHE A 74 -10.35 10.30 8.68
N ASP A 75 -9.41 9.85 7.87
CA ASP A 75 -9.63 9.21 6.59
C ASP A 75 -9.05 7.79 6.56
N SER A 76 -9.39 7.03 5.51
CA SER A 76 -8.77 5.72 5.21
C SER A 76 -8.88 4.70 6.36
N LEU A 77 -9.98 4.73 7.10
CA LEU A 77 -10.24 3.82 8.22
C LEU A 77 -11.01 2.58 7.77
N SER A 78 -10.69 1.43 8.36
CA SER A 78 -11.60 0.28 8.34
C SER A 78 -12.79 0.52 9.29
N TYR A 79 -13.92 -0.11 8.99
CA TYR A 79 -15.08 -0.02 9.89
C TYR A 79 -14.78 -0.58 11.30
N PHE A 80 -13.86 -1.54 11.38
CA PHE A 80 -13.38 -2.07 12.65
C PHE A 80 -12.71 -0.98 13.52
N GLN A 81 -11.83 -0.18 12.93
CA GLN A 81 -11.14 0.92 13.61
C GLN A 81 -12.13 2.01 14.06
N ILE A 82 -13.09 2.36 13.19
CA ILE A 82 -14.16 3.29 13.54
C ILE A 82 -14.95 2.79 14.75
N SER A 83 -15.36 1.52 14.74
CA SER A 83 -16.12 0.94 15.85
C SER A 83 -15.32 0.96 17.16
N GLN A 84 -14.04 0.66 17.11
CA GLN A 84 -13.17 0.75 18.29
C GLN A 84 -13.06 2.18 18.81
N PHE A 85 -12.90 3.16 17.94
CA PHE A 85 -12.79 4.55 18.33
C PHE A 85 -14.08 5.08 18.97
N LEU A 86 -15.23 4.81 18.36
CA LEU A 86 -16.52 5.26 18.84
C LEU A 86 -16.94 4.64 20.20
N ASN A 87 -16.37 3.48 20.55
CA ASN A 87 -16.63 2.84 21.85
C ASN A 87 -15.81 3.46 23.00
N GLN A 88 -14.89 4.37 22.73
CA GLN A 88 -13.99 4.93 23.75
C GLN A 88 -14.55 6.19 24.43
N ASN A 89 -15.36 6.96 23.72
CA ASN A 89 -15.88 8.24 24.19
C ASN A 89 -17.31 8.49 23.68
N THR A 90 -17.99 9.46 24.34
CA THR A 90 -19.29 9.95 23.87
C THR A 90 -19.06 11.20 23.00
N PHE A 91 -19.73 11.25 21.87
CA PHE A 91 -19.56 12.32 20.89
C PHE A 91 -20.91 13.01 20.57
N ASN A 92 -20.86 14.32 20.30
CA ASN A 92 -22.05 15.10 19.99
C ASN A 92 -22.61 14.82 18.58
N SER A 93 -21.74 14.61 17.62
CA SER A 93 -22.16 14.27 16.26
C SER A 93 -21.09 13.39 15.59
N ILE A 94 -21.56 12.44 14.78
CA ILE A 94 -20.73 11.45 14.07
C ILE A 94 -21.21 11.38 12.63
N GLU A 95 -20.28 11.56 11.69
CA GLU A 95 -20.47 11.35 10.27
C GLU A 95 -19.48 10.31 9.76
N ILE A 96 -19.98 9.23 9.14
CA ILE A 96 -19.18 8.16 8.54
C ILE A 96 -19.52 8.10 7.05
N VAL A 97 -18.51 8.33 6.21
CA VAL A 97 -18.68 8.34 4.75
C VAL A 97 -17.81 7.25 4.13
N LYS A 98 -18.37 6.47 3.20
CA LYS A 98 -17.57 5.57 2.38
C LYS A 98 -16.59 6.38 1.55
N SER A 99 -15.32 5.99 1.57
CA SER A 99 -14.27 6.63 0.78
C SER A 99 -13.67 5.63 -0.23
N ASP A 100 -12.37 5.43 -0.19
CA ASP A 100 -11.67 4.53 -1.09
C ASP A 100 -11.97 3.05 -0.82
N ILE A 101 -11.51 2.20 -1.70
CA ILE A 101 -11.42 0.77 -1.45
C ILE A 101 -9.95 0.34 -1.45
N SER A 102 -9.62 -0.63 -0.63
CA SER A 102 -8.40 -1.42 -0.74
C SER A 102 -8.72 -2.79 -1.32
N VAL A 103 -7.74 -3.41 -1.97
CA VAL A 103 -7.94 -4.72 -2.62
C VAL A 103 -6.88 -5.70 -2.12
N PHE A 104 -7.30 -6.81 -1.57
CA PHE A 104 -6.43 -7.84 -1.02
C PHE A 104 -6.81 -9.23 -1.52
N LEU A 105 -5.90 -10.20 -1.34
CA LEU A 105 -6.14 -11.62 -1.56
C LEU A 105 -5.88 -12.39 -0.27
N GLU A 106 -6.75 -13.34 0.04
CA GLU A 106 -6.43 -14.43 0.95
C GLU A 106 -5.67 -15.51 0.16
N LEU A 107 -4.46 -15.84 0.62
CA LEU A 107 -3.57 -16.71 -0.11
C LEU A 107 -3.79 -18.18 0.32
N PRO A 108 -3.92 -19.10 -0.64
CA PRO A 108 -4.02 -20.53 -0.36
C PRO A 108 -2.63 -21.15 -0.08
N GLU A 109 -2.64 -22.42 0.29
CA GLU A 109 -1.44 -23.17 0.62
C GLU A 109 -0.49 -23.40 -0.58
N SER A 110 -1.01 -23.37 -1.81
CA SER A 110 -0.20 -23.54 -3.02
C SER A 110 -0.67 -22.67 -4.18
N TYR A 111 0.26 -22.42 -5.09
CA TYR A 111 -0.03 -21.64 -6.30
C TYR A 111 -1.00 -22.35 -7.25
N GLU A 112 -1.01 -23.69 -7.27
CA GLU A 112 -1.97 -24.49 -8.05
C GLU A 112 -3.39 -24.28 -7.54
N ILE A 113 -3.58 -24.27 -6.21
CA ILE A 113 -4.88 -23.98 -5.59
C ILE A 113 -5.30 -22.54 -5.93
N TYR A 114 -4.40 -21.58 -5.83
CA TYR A 114 -4.65 -20.19 -6.25
C TYR A 114 -5.15 -20.13 -7.70
N LEU A 115 -4.43 -20.73 -8.64
CA LEU A 115 -4.84 -20.73 -10.04
C LEU A 115 -6.19 -21.40 -10.25
N SER A 116 -6.50 -22.46 -9.52
CA SER A 116 -7.78 -23.16 -9.62
C SER A 116 -8.96 -22.30 -9.14
N ALA A 117 -8.73 -21.45 -8.12
CA ALA A 117 -9.73 -20.55 -7.57
C ALA A 117 -10.06 -19.35 -8.49
N LEU A 118 -9.14 -18.98 -9.39
CA LEU A 118 -9.41 -17.95 -10.38
C LEU A 118 -10.53 -18.37 -11.34
N SER A 119 -11.36 -17.40 -11.77
CA SER A 119 -12.32 -17.63 -12.85
C SER A 119 -11.63 -18.23 -14.08
N LYS A 120 -12.34 -19.06 -14.85
CA LYS A 120 -11.81 -19.67 -16.09
C LYS A 120 -11.21 -18.61 -17.01
N LYS A 121 -11.88 -17.46 -17.14
CA LYS A 121 -11.42 -16.32 -17.96
C LYS A 121 -10.09 -15.76 -17.45
N ASN A 122 -10.00 -15.41 -16.16
CA ASN A 122 -8.81 -14.80 -15.58
C ASN A 122 -7.62 -15.77 -15.61
N ARG A 123 -7.85 -17.05 -15.29
CA ARG A 123 -6.82 -18.09 -15.36
C ARG A 123 -6.26 -18.28 -16.78
N HIS A 124 -7.14 -18.31 -17.80
CA HIS A 124 -6.70 -18.42 -19.19
C HIS A 124 -5.91 -17.18 -19.64
N GLU A 125 -6.38 -16.00 -19.27
CA GLU A 125 -5.71 -14.74 -19.61
C GLU A 125 -4.34 -14.61 -18.93
N LEU A 126 -4.23 -14.98 -17.65
CA LEU A 126 -2.95 -15.03 -16.95
C LEU A 126 -1.96 -15.97 -17.64
N LYS A 127 -2.38 -17.20 -17.97
CA LYS A 127 -1.55 -18.16 -18.69
C LYS A 127 -1.11 -17.64 -20.07
N ARG A 128 -2.03 -17.00 -20.81
CA ARG A 128 -1.72 -16.38 -22.11
C ARG A 128 -0.66 -15.29 -21.98
N LYS A 129 -0.82 -14.39 -21.02
CA LYS A 129 0.12 -13.28 -20.76
C LYS A 129 1.49 -13.79 -20.34
N LYS A 130 1.55 -14.78 -19.46
CA LYS A 130 2.81 -15.42 -19.06
C LYS A 130 3.52 -16.05 -20.25
N ARG A 131 2.80 -16.73 -21.16
CA ARG A 131 3.39 -17.29 -22.36
C ARG A 131 4.00 -16.20 -23.25
N ILE A 132 3.28 -15.09 -23.50
CA ILE A 132 3.80 -13.96 -24.29
C ILE A 132 5.08 -13.40 -23.67
N PHE A 133 5.11 -13.26 -22.34
CA PHE A 133 6.30 -12.81 -21.64
C PHE A 133 7.47 -13.79 -21.84
N ASN A 134 7.26 -15.08 -21.59
CA ASN A 134 8.31 -16.10 -21.70
C ASN A 134 8.81 -16.28 -23.14
N ASP A 135 7.92 -16.20 -24.14
CA ASP A 135 8.29 -16.26 -25.57
C ASP A 135 9.23 -15.10 -25.95
N LYS A 136 9.08 -13.93 -25.32
CA LYS A 136 9.92 -12.76 -25.58
C LYS A 136 11.23 -12.74 -24.80
N PHE A 137 11.17 -13.08 -23.52
CA PHE A 137 12.27 -12.85 -22.59
C PHE A 137 12.97 -14.13 -22.13
N GLY A 138 12.33 -15.29 -22.29
CA GLY A 138 12.84 -16.56 -21.79
C GLY A 138 12.72 -16.68 -20.26
N ASP A 139 13.59 -17.51 -19.68
CA ASP A 139 13.72 -17.63 -18.23
C ASP A 139 14.49 -16.42 -17.70
N ILE A 140 13.78 -15.52 -17.05
CA ILE A 140 14.32 -14.33 -16.41
C ILE A 140 14.19 -14.45 -14.91
N SER A 141 15.23 -13.97 -14.21
CA SER A 141 15.22 -13.92 -12.74
C SER A 141 14.23 -12.88 -12.22
N PHE A 142 13.47 -13.30 -11.22
CA PHE A 142 12.71 -12.45 -10.34
C PHE A 142 13.52 -12.27 -9.06
N GLU A 143 13.93 -11.05 -8.79
CA GLU A 143 14.92 -10.74 -7.77
C GLU A 143 14.35 -9.82 -6.69
N LYS A 144 14.99 -9.82 -5.52
CA LYS A 144 14.65 -9.01 -4.34
C LYS A 144 15.91 -8.31 -3.82
N SER A 145 15.81 -7.01 -3.54
CA SER A 145 16.93 -6.24 -3.04
C SER A 145 16.50 -5.06 -2.15
N LYS A 146 17.47 -4.58 -1.34
CA LYS A 146 17.42 -3.29 -0.62
C LYS A 146 18.59 -2.38 -1.06
N ASN A 147 19.31 -2.76 -2.10
CA ASN A 147 20.48 -2.03 -2.57
C ASN A 147 20.08 -0.64 -3.13
N SER A 148 20.88 0.38 -2.83
CA SER A 148 20.68 1.75 -3.32
C SER A 148 20.66 1.84 -4.84
N ASP A 149 21.50 1.09 -5.55
CA ASP A 149 21.55 1.12 -7.02
C ASP A 149 20.25 0.57 -7.62
N ILE A 150 19.68 -0.47 -7.00
CA ILE A 150 18.38 -1.03 -7.41
C ILE A 150 17.26 -0.06 -7.07
N PHE A 151 17.35 0.66 -5.96
CA PHE A 151 16.40 1.71 -5.63
C PHE A 151 16.45 2.85 -6.67
N ASP A 152 17.62 3.29 -7.06
CA ASP A 152 17.78 4.34 -8.07
C ASP A 152 17.22 3.91 -9.44
N GLU A 153 17.39 2.64 -9.81
CA GLU A 153 16.77 2.06 -11.01
C GLU A 153 15.24 2.01 -10.90
N PHE A 154 14.67 1.65 -9.73
CA PHE A 154 13.23 1.70 -9.48
C PHE A 154 12.70 3.14 -9.67
N VAL A 155 13.35 4.13 -9.07
CA VAL A 155 12.98 5.56 -9.21
C VAL A 155 13.06 5.99 -10.66
N ARG A 156 14.14 5.65 -11.36
CA ARG A 156 14.35 5.96 -12.78
C ARG A 156 13.23 5.37 -13.65
N LEU A 157 12.88 4.10 -13.42
CA LEU A 157 11.82 3.41 -14.14
C LEU A 157 10.45 4.02 -13.83
N HIS A 158 10.22 4.40 -12.56
CA HIS A 158 8.98 5.06 -12.14
C HIS A 158 8.80 6.42 -12.81
N LYS A 159 9.84 7.26 -12.84
CA LYS A 159 9.84 8.59 -13.50
C LYS A 159 9.61 8.50 -15.01
N LYS A 160 9.97 7.38 -15.65
CA LYS A 160 9.68 7.11 -17.06
C LYS A 160 8.21 6.75 -17.34
N SER A 161 7.42 6.48 -16.31
CA SER A 161 5.99 6.19 -16.47
C SER A 161 5.24 7.39 -17.05
N THR A 162 4.23 7.13 -17.88
CA THR A 162 3.42 8.18 -18.49
C THR A 162 2.37 8.73 -17.54
N GLY A 163 1.95 10.00 -17.77
CA GLY A 163 0.84 10.63 -17.05
C GLY A 163 1.13 10.95 -15.60
N ALA A 164 0.12 10.85 -14.74
CA ALA A 164 0.20 11.19 -13.31
C ALA A 164 1.23 10.34 -12.56
N LYS A 165 1.38 9.08 -12.94
CA LYS A 165 2.29 8.14 -12.28
C LYS A 165 3.77 8.59 -12.36
N GLY A 166 4.23 9.03 -13.53
CA GLY A 166 5.61 9.53 -13.67
C GLY A 166 5.86 10.83 -12.91
N LYS A 167 4.81 11.67 -12.79
CA LYS A 167 4.86 12.94 -12.03
C LYS A 167 4.78 12.75 -10.51
N TYR A 168 4.27 11.61 -10.05
CA TYR A 168 4.14 11.30 -8.63
C TYR A 168 5.50 11.22 -7.92
N MET A 169 6.53 10.69 -8.58
CA MET A 169 7.87 10.50 -8.01
C MET A 169 8.66 11.83 -8.03
N THR A 170 8.21 12.82 -7.24
CA THR A 170 8.94 14.06 -6.98
C THR A 170 10.18 13.79 -6.10
N GLU A 171 11.09 14.76 -5.96
CA GLU A 171 12.25 14.64 -5.07
C GLU A 171 11.83 14.32 -3.63
N THR A 172 10.81 15.01 -3.11
CA THR A 172 10.28 14.78 -1.76
C THR A 172 9.73 13.35 -1.60
N VAL A 173 9.02 12.83 -2.61
CA VAL A 173 8.50 11.45 -2.61
C VAL A 173 9.65 10.44 -2.74
N GLU A 174 10.65 10.73 -3.56
CA GLU A 174 11.86 9.90 -3.66
C GLU A 174 12.59 9.80 -2.32
N ASP A 175 12.81 10.92 -1.64
CA ASP A 175 13.44 10.96 -0.31
C ASP A 175 12.64 10.16 0.73
N PHE A 176 11.32 10.25 0.67
CA PHE A 176 10.44 9.43 1.51
C PHE A 176 10.63 7.94 1.24
N TYR A 177 10.57 7.50 -0.03
CA TYR A 177 10.76 6.10 -0.39
C TYR A 177 12.17 5.61 -0.03
N ARG A 178 13.19 6.48 -0.18
CA ARG A 178 14.57 6.18 0.22
C ARG A 178 14.66 5.93 1.72
N SER A 179 13.96 6.73 2.53
CA SER A 179 13.92 6.51 3.97
C SER A 179 13.16 5.24 4.37
N LEU A 180 12.20 4.78 3.55
CA LEU A 180 11.51 3.52 3.79
C LEU A 180 12.37 2.31 3.44
N ILE A 181 13.10 2.31 2.32
CA ILE A 181 13.93 1.16 1.91
C ILE A 181 15.07 0.87 2.89
N GLU A 182 15.51 1.85 3.66
CA GLU A 182 16.50 1.68 4.73
C GLU A 182 15.93 0.95 5.95
N GLN A 183 14.62 0.98 6.15
CA GLN A 183 13.95 0.31 7.26
C GLN A 183 13.86 -1.20 7.03
N GLU A 184 13.67 -1.95 8.11
CA GLU A 184 13.38 -3.38 8.05
C GLU A 184 12.07 -3.62 7.27
N ASN A 185 11.95 -4.78 6.63
CA ASN A 185 10.74 -5.23 5.93
C ASN A 185 10.36 -4.50 4.63
N TRP A 186 11.07 -3.49 4.19
CA TRP A 186 10.88 -2.86 2.90
C TRP A 186 11.83 -3.40 1.85
N TYR A 187 11.33 -3.75 0.66
CA TYR A 187 12.10 -4.37 -0.40
C TYR A 187 11.65 -3.91 -1.77
N ILE A 188 12.59 -3.96 -2.72
CA ILE A 188 12.30 -3.86 -4.14
C ILE A 188 12.36 -5.25 -4.74
N TYR A 189 11.27 -5.67 -5.38
CA TYR A 189 11.22 -6.82 -6.25
C TYR A 189 11.29 -6.36 -7.69
N TYR A 190 12.08 -7.02 -8.52
CA TYR A 190 12.31 -6.54 -9.86
C TYR A 190 12.62 -7.67 -10.85
N ILE A 191 12.50 -7.33 -12.12
CA ILE A 191 12.83 -8.17 -13.26
C ILE A 191 13.75 -7.38 -14.17
N ASN A 192 14.93 -7.93 -14.44
CA ASN A 192 15.90 -7.38 -15.38
C ASN A 192 15.89 -8.12 -16.71
N TYR A 193 16.12 -7.39 -17.78
CA TYR A 193 16.39 -7.94 -19.10
C TYR A 193 17.53 -7.13 -19.77
N LYS A 194 18.62 -7.81 -20.13
CA LYS A 194 19.80 -7.16 -20.75
C LYS A 194 20.25 -5.92 -19.99
N ASP A 195 20.62 -6.09 -18.77
CA ASP A 195 21.13 -5.04 -17.86
C ASP A 195 20.17 -3.86 -17.60
N SER A 196 18.88 -4.04 -17.88
CA SER A 196 17.87 -3.01 -17.64
C SER A 196 16.70 -3.57 -16.84
N MET A 197 16.27 -2.83 -15.83
CA MET A 197 15.04 -3.13 -15.08
C MET A 197 13.82 -2.87 -15.98
N ILE A 198 13.00 -3.92 -16.22
CA ILE A 198 11.80 -3.83 -17.08
C ILE A 198 10.50 -3.75 -16.30
N SER A 199 10.48 -4.22 -15.06
CA SER A 199 9.38 -4.01 -14.12
C SER A 199 9.87 -4.15 -12.68
N SER A 200 9.21 -3.46 -11.75
CA SER A 200 9.61 -3.44 -10.35
C SER A 200 8.43 -3.13 -9.44
N ALA A 201 8.52 -3.59 -8.19
CA ALA A 201 7.57 -3.38 -7.13
C ALA A 201 8.27 -3.00 -5.83
N PHE A 202 7.72 -2.01 -5.12
CA PHE A 202 8.12 -1.61 -3.79
C PHE A 202 7.14 -2.27 -2.81
N VAL A 203 7.64 -3.16 -1.97
CA VAL A 203 6.83 -4.07 -1.15
C VAL A 203 7.25 -3.96 0.31
N TYR A 204 6.26 -3.91 1.20
CA TYR A 204 6.46 -4.12 2.63
C TYR A 204 6.05 -5.55 3.00
N GLU A 205 6.92 -6.26 3.70
CA GLU A 205 6.69 -7.64 4.12
C GLU A 205 6.50 -7.72 5.64
N SER A 206 5.29 -8.00 6.09
CA SER A 206 5.07 -8.39 7.48
C SER A 206 5.20 -9.92 7.64
N GLU A 207 5.00 -10.43 8.84
CA GLU A 207 5.00 -11.87 9.10
C GLU A 207 3.97 -12.62 8.24
N ILE A 208 2.76 -12.09 8.12
CA ILE A 208 1.62 -12.78 7.49
C ILE A 208 1.03 -12.08 6.27
N VAL A 209 1.49 -10.87 5.94
CA VAL A 209 0.97 -10.09 4.80
C VAL A 209 2.12 -9.47 4.02
N ASP A 210 2.06 -9.54 2.70
CA ASP A 210 2.89 -8.73 1.81
C ASP A 210 2.03 -7.60 1.22
N TYR A 211 2.50 -6.35 1.30
CA TYR A 211 1.81 -5.15 0.81
C TYR A 211 2.51 -4.60 -0.42
N LEU A 212 1.81 -4.56 -1.54
CA LEU A 212 2.30 -3.93 -2.76
C LEU A 212 2.09 -2.41 -2.68
N TYR A 213 3.08 -1.71 -2.14
CA TYR A 213 3.00 -0.27 -1.90
C TYR A 213 3.06 0.55 -3.19
N ASN A 214 3.94 0.18 -4.12
CA ASN A 214 4.01 0.80 -5.44
C ASN A 214 4.64 -0.18 -6.45
N SER A 215 4.42 0.06 -7.73
CA SER A 215 5.03 -0.72 -8.79
C SER A 215 5.24 0.11 -10.05
N CYS A 216 6.22 -0.19 -10.84
CA CYS A 216 6.47 0.45 -12.13
C CYS A 216 6.90 -0.58 -13.19
N ARG A 217 6.79 -0.18 -14.45
CA ARG A 217 7.21 -1.01 -15.58
C ARG A 217 7.67 -0.14 -16.75
N ASP A 218 8.45 -0.72 -17.62
CA ASP A 218 8.79 -0.09 -18.90
C ASP A 218 7.56 -0.15 -19.83
N HIS A 219 6.98 1.01 -20.12
CA HIS A 219 5.80 1.12 -20.98
C HIS A 219 6.09 0.78 -22.44
N SER A 220 7.37 0.88 -22.90
CA SER A 220 7.76 0.45 -24.23
C SER A 220 7.64 -1.07 -24.45
N LEU A 221 7.53 -1.82 -23.33
CA LEU A 221 7.39 -3.28 -23.30
C LEU A 221 5.98 -3.74 -22.88
N GLU A 222 4.97 -2.86 -22.93
CA GLU A 222 3.62 -3.14 -22.42
C GLU A 222 2.97 -4.33 -23.11
N GLU A 223 3.20 -4.52 -24.40
CA GLU A 223 2.68 -5.65 -25.18
C GLU A 223 3.13 -7.03 -24.63
N PHE A 224 4.28 -7.08 -23.94
CA PHE A 224 4.83 -8.30 -23.34
C PHE A 224 4.34 -8.57 -21.92
N ASN A 225 3.43 -7.73 -21.39
CA ASN A 225 2.79 -7.93 -20.08
C ASN A 225 3.74 -8.01 -18.88
N THR A 226 4.83 -7.24 -18.87
CA THR A 226 5.86 -7.24 -17.82
C THR A 226 5.28 -7.02 -16.43
N GLY A 227 4.33 -6.09 -16.26
CA GLY A 227 3.66 -5.85 -14.98
C GLY A 227 2.75 -7.00 -14.52
N THR A 228 2.12 -7.73 -15.47
CA THR A 228 1.32 -8.92 -15.11
C THR A 228 2.23 -10.05 -14.64
N TYR A 229 3.36 -10.24 -15.30
CA TYR A 229 4.34 -11.25 -14.91
C TYR A 229 4.93 -10.95 -13.54
N LEU A 230 5.32 -9.69 -13.27
CA LEU A 230 5.80 -9.25 -11.96
C LEU A 230 4.79 -9.56 -10.84
N ASN A 231 3.51 -9.18 -11.03
CA ASN A 231 2.47 -9.44 -10.03
C ASN A 231 2.26 -10.94 -9.79
N ASP A 232 2.32 -11.75 -10.83
CA ASP A 232 2.23 -13.21 -10.71
C ASP A 232 3.40 -13.80 -9.91
N GLN A 233 4.63 -13.31 -10.13
CA GLN A 233 5.81 -13.73 -9.38
C GLN A 233 5.74 -13.29 -7.90
N LEU A 234 5.24 -12.08 -7.62
CA LEU A 234 5.02 -11.61 -6.25
C LEU A 234 4.05 -12.54 -5.51
N LEU A 235 2.91 -12.87 -6.12
CA LEU A 235 1.92 -13.78 -5.50
C LEU A 235 2.50 -15.18 -5.27
N GLN A 236 3.24 -15.73 -6.24
CA GLN A 236 3.92 -17.02 -6.06
C GLN A 236 4.91 -16.98 -4.90
N ASN A 237 5.70 -15.91 -4.81
CA ASN A 237 6.65 -15.70 -3.73
C ASN A 237 5.94 -15.63 -2.37
N SER A 238 4.86 -14.84 -2.26
CA SER A 238 4.08 -14.72 -1.02
C SER A 238 3.49 -16.06 -0.58
N ILE A 239 2.92 -16.83 -1.51
CA ILE A 239 2.38 -18.18 -1.24
C ILE A 239 3.51 -19.12 -0.77
N ASN A 240 4.65 -19.13 -1.44
CA ASN A 240 5.81 -19.96 -1.08
C ASN A 240 6.35 -19.63 0.32
N ASN A 241 6.33 -18.34 0.68
CA ASN A 241 6.72 -17.83 1.99
C ASN A 241 5.61 -17.98 3.06
N LYS A 242 4.51 -18.68 2.73
CA LYS A 242 3.40 -18.98 3.65
C LYS A 242 2.72 -17.73 4.21
N LYS A 243 2.71 -16.64 3.45
CA LYS A 243 1.89 -15.48 3.79
C LYS A 243 0.41 -15.85 3.72
N ARG A 244 -0.39 -15.28 4.62
CA ARG A 244 -1.85 -15.48 4.64
C ARG A 244 -2.57 -14.55 3.66
N TYR A 245 -2.00 -13.36 3.45
CA TYR A 245 -2.60 -12.33 2.61
C TYR A 245 -1.56 -11.68 1.71
N PHE A 246 -2.04 -11.21 0.56
CA PHE A 246 -1.35 -10.26 -0.31
C PHE A 246 -2.25 -9.04 -0.48
N ASP A 247 -1.77 -7.85 -0.15
CA ASP A 247 -2.56 -6.63 -0.19
C ASP A 247 -2.04 -5.69 -1.29
N TYR A 248 -2.91 -5.37 -2.24
CA TYR A 248 -2.63 -4.42 -3.32
C TYR A 248 -2.85 -2.97 -2.88
N LEU A 249 -3.32 -2.74 -1.65
CA LEU A 249 -3.65 -1.44 -1.09
C LEU A 249 -4.75 -0.70 -1.88
N LYS A 250 -4.87 0.63 -1.68
CA LYS A 250 -5.92 1.44 -2.29
C LYS A 250 -5.95 1.35 -3.81
N GLY A 251 -7.14 1.55 -4.34
CA GLY A 251 -7.43 1.65 -5.77
C GLY A 251 -8.25 0.48 -6.31
N ASP A 252 -9.03 0.80 -7.33
CA ASP A 252 -9.96 -0.09 -7.98
C ASP A 252 -9.45 -0.60 -9.35
N GLU A 253 -8.14 -0.60 -9.54
CA GLU A 253 -7.55 -0.98 -10.81
C GLU A 253 -7.90 -2.42 -11.18
N LYS A 254 -8.41 -2.57 -12.38
CA LYS A 254 -8.94 -3.82 -12.92
C LYS A 254 -7.99 -5.02 -12.79
N TYR A 255 -6.68 -4.79 -12.84
CA TYR A 255 -5.73 -5.89 -12.73
C TYR A 255 -5.80 -6.58 -11.37
N LYS A 256 -6.04 -5.85 -10.27
CA LYS A 256 -6.16 -6.41 -8.92
C LYS A 256 -7.27 -7.48 -8.87
N PHE A 257 -8.41 -7.18 -9.50
CA PHE A 257 -9.55 -8.11 -9.60
C PHE A 257 -9.30 -9.27 -10.57
N ASN A 258 -8.50 -9.06 -11.62
CA ASN A 258 -8.10 -10.14 -12.50
C ASN A 258 -7.24 -11.20 -11.79
N PHE A 259 -6.51 -10.81 -10.78
CA PHE A 259 -5.76 -11.69 -9.88
C PHE A 259 -6.63 -12.26 -8.73
N GLY A 260 -7.92 -12.00 -8.70
CA GLY A 260 -8.85 -12.54 -7.70
C GLY A 260 -9.02 -11.67 -6.46
N GLY A 261 -8.60 -10.42 -6.52
CA GLY A 261 -8.67 -9.47 -5.41
C GLY A 261 -10.09 -9.27 -4.89
N GLN A 262 -10.21 -9.15 -3.57
CA GLN A 262 -11.43 -8.89 -2.82
C GLN A 262 -11.40 -7.44 -2.29
N VAL A 263 -12.56 -6.81 -2.26
CA VAL A 263 -12.71 -5.42 -1.81
C VAL A 263 -12.73 -5.34 -0.29
N HIS A 264 -11.95 -4.41 0.24
CA HIS A 264 -12.09 -3.90 1.59
C HIS A 264 -12.49 -2.42 1.51
N GLN A 265 -13.69 -2.08 1.99
CA GLN A 265 -14.21 -0.71 2.00
C GLN A 265 -13.51 0.10 3.08
N LEU A 266 -12.98 1.27 2.73
CA LEU A 266 -12.47 2.27 3.65
C LEU A 266 -13.49 3.39 3.85
N TYR A 267 -13.32 4.13 4.95
CA TYR A 267 -14.25 5.16 5.37
C TYR A 267 -13.51 6.39 5.87
N ASP A 268 -14.14 7.54 5.69
CA ASP A 268 -13.77 8.79 6.34
C ASP A 268 -14.71 9.02 7.52
N LEU A 269 -14.16 9.54 8.62
CA LEU A 269 -14.85 9.77 9.88
C LEU A 269 -14.69 11.24 10.28
N LYS A 270 -15.80 11.91 10.48
CA LYS A 270 -15.84 13.26 11.08
C LYS A 270 -16.65 13.22 12.35
N ILE A 271 -16.11 13.79 13.39
CA ILE A 271 -16.73 13.82 14.72
C ILE A 271 -16.65 15.21 15.28
N LYS A 272 -17.75 15.65 15.90
CA LYS A 272 -17.75 16.77 16.82
C LYS A 272 -17.77 16.23 18.24
N VAL A 273 -16.83 16.68 19.05
CA VAL A 273 -16.71 16.33 20.48
C VAL A 273 -17.82 16.97 21.30
#